data_f5ee611d6109a205e02cd9eb98dbf7a9
#
_entry.id   f5ee611d6109a205e02cd9eb98dbf7a9
#
_cell.length_a   1.000
_cell.length_b   1.000
_cell.length_c   1.000
_cell.angle_alpha   90.00
_cell.angle_beta   90.00
_cell.angle_gamma   90.00
#
_symmetry.space_group_name_H-M   'P 1'
#
loop_
_entity.id
_entity.type
_entity.pdbx_description
1 polymer ?
#
loop_
_entity_poly.entity_id
_entity_poly.type
_entity_poly.pdbx_seq_one_letter_code
_entity_poly.pdbx_strand_id
1 'polypeptide(L)'
;MKAHCYRALWVTLLCLGVAASSNAANPPERQERDALRVCADGNNMPFSNQAGEGFENRIAELMAEDMGVALTYVWSPQIMGFVRNTLESRACDVMIGAAAGYEFVQNTNAYYHSIYSLVVPEGSAIETTTSLTDPAFSKRRIGVVSDTPPLVPLRRTGAHIESYPLMVDTRVRAPLRDAIADVAEGKTEGAVLWGPLAAYYAAQQDPPLKVIPLVDDDSGAQLDFRITMGIRRGEPHWKDWINDFIDRHQEEINAILADYGVPLLDPRGRPLAVEGGGET
;
A
#
# COMPACT_ATOMS: atom_id res chain seq x y z
N MET A 1 57.31 -64.13 -47.13
CA MET A 1 56.41 -64.36 -45.96
C MET A 1 55.68 -63.07 -45.68
N LYS A 2 54.36 -63.09 -45.78
CA LYS A 2 53.44 -61.90 -45.90
C LYS A 2 53.09 -61.38 -44.52
N ALA A 3 53.36 -60.09 -44.21
CA ALA A 3 52.91 -59.39 -43.04
C ALA A 3 51.59 -58.63 -43.38
N HIS A 4 50.51 -58.93 -42.67
CA HIS A 4 49.21 -58.25 -42.80
C HIS A 4 49.16 -57.13 -41.82
N CYS A 5 48.94 -55.91 -42.33
CA CYS A 5 48.78 -54.70 -41.60
C CYS A 5 47.28 -54.49 -41.34
N TYR A 6 46.83 -54.57 -40.10
CA TYR A 6 45.45 -54.19 -39.70
C TYR A 6 45.39 -52.71 -39.36
N ARG A 7 44.61 -51.95 -40.16
CA ARG A 7 44.22 -50.58 -39.88
C ARG A 7 42.98 -50.58 -38.96
N ALA A 8 43.19 -50.15 -37.74
CA ALA A 8 42.09 -49.90 -36.83
C ALA A 8 41.44 -48.55 -37.18
N LEU A 9 40.15 -48.57 -37.58
CA LEU A 9 39.30 -47.39 -37.75
C LEU A 9 38.77 -46.96 -36.37
N TRP A 10 39.17 -45.80 -35.90
CA TRP A 10 38.55 -45.16 -34.76
C TRP A 10 37.33 -44.33 -35.24
N VAL A 11 36.14 -44.79 -34.88
CA VAL A 11 34.88 -44.03 -35.08
C VAL A 11 34.66 -43.17 -33.84
N THR A 12 34.92 -41.89 -33.95
CA THR A 12 34.59 -40.89 -32.93
C THR A 12 33.08 -40.55 -33.00
N LEU A 13 32.32 -41.06 -32.03
CA LEU A 13 30.91 -40.73 -31.85
C LEU A 13 30.82 -39.36 -31.21
N LEU A 14 30.43 -38.33 -31.98
CA LEU A 14 30.17 -36.97 -31.51
C LEU A 14 28.76 -36.96 -30.91
N CYS A 15 28.63 -37.04 -29.57
CA CYS A 15 27.38 -36.81 -28.87
C CYS A 15 27.10 -35.31 -28.85
N LEU A 16 26.23 -34.82 -29.75
CA LEU A 16 25.60 -33.50 -29.63
C LEU A 16 24.65 -33.55 -28.45
N GLY A 17 25.09 -33.04 -27.31
CA GLY A 17 24.22 -32.74 -26.17
C GLY A 17 23.31 -31.56 -26.52
N VAL A 18 22.03 -31.81 -26.84
CA VAL A 18 21.00 -30.78 -26.89
C VAL A 18 20.72 -30.38 -25.46
N ALA A 19 21.30 -29.26 -25.04
CA ALA A 19 20.88 -28.59 -23.79
C ALA A 19 19.46 -28.11 -23.97
N ALA A 20 18.49 -28.87 -23.49
CA ALA A 20 17.10 -28.40 -23.34
C ALA A 20 17.14 -27.32 -22.27
N SER A 21 17.09 -26.05 -22.71
CA SER A 21 16.78 -24.92 -21.82
C SER A 21 15.39 -25.14 -21.29
N SER A 22 15.28 -25.66 -20.08
CA SER A 22 14.02 -25.67 -19.36
C SER A 22 13.64 -24.20 -19.07
N ASN A 23 12.84 -23.60 -19.95
CA ASN A 23 12.05 -22.45 -19.56
C ASN A 23 11.22 -22.91 -18.35
N ALA A 24 11.57 -22.44 -17.17
CA ALA A 24 10.74 -22.57 -16.00
C ALA A 24 9.49 -21.71 -16.28
N ALA A 25 8.51 -22.32 -16.95
CA ALA A 25 7.21 -21.70 -17.14
C ALA A 25 6.63 -21.41 -15.75
N ASN A 26 6.17 -20.19 -15.52
CA ASN A 26 5.42 -19.89 -14.31
C ASN A 26 4.32 -20.97 -14.16
N PRO A 27 4.12 -21.48 -12.94
CA PRO A 27 3.04 -22.44 -12.74
C PRO A 27 1.71 -21.82 -13.18
N PRO A 28 0.80 -22.63 -13.75
CA PRO A 28 -0.47 -22.13 -14.28
C PRO A 28 -1.26 -21.37 -13.23
N GLU A 29 -2.03 -20.39 -13.69
CA GLU A 29 -2.94 -19.64 -12.84
C GLU A 29 -3.97 -20.59 -12.20
N ARG A 30 -4.25 -20.38 -10.90
CA ARG A 30 -5.34 -21.10 -10.23
C ARG A 30 -6.67 -20.51 -10.69
N GLN A 31 -7.46 -21.28 -11.41
CA GLN A 31 -8.77 -20.84 -11.91
C GLN A 31 -9.86 -20.91 -10.84
N GLU A 32 -9.82 -21.92 -9.96
CA GLU A 32 -10.77 -22.08 -8.88
C GLU A 32 -10.08 -21.84 -7.53
N ARG A 33 -10.70 -21.04 -6.68
CA ARG A 33 -10.26 -20.75 -5.31
C ARG A 33 -11.33 -21.24 -4.34
N ASP A 34 -10.93 -22.13 -3.47
CA ASP A 34 -11.74 -22.65 -2.37
C ASP A 34 -11.76 -21.74 -1.13
N ALA A 35 -10.85 -20.77 -1.10
CA ALA A 35 -10.77 -19.72 -0.10
C ALA A 35 -10.09 -18.49 -0.70
N LEU A 36 -10.47 -17.31 -0.23
CA LEU A 36 -9.71 -16.06 -0.44
C LEU A 36 -8.61 -15.97 0.60
N ARG A 37 -7.35 -15.99 0.16
CA ARG A 37 -6.18 -15.88 1.04
C ARG A 37 -5.56 -14.51 0.89
N VAL A 38 -5.66 -13.66 1.91
CA VAL A 38 -5.17 -12.27 1.89
C VAL A 38 -3.82 -12.17 2.57
N CYS A 39 -2.86 -11.51 1.91
CA CYS A 39 -1.59 -11.12 2.51
C CYS A 39 -1.79 -9.81 3.26
N ALA A 40 -1.68 -9.81 4.58
CA ALA A 40 -1.95 -8.63 5.38
C ALA A 40 -0.99 -8.49 6.57
N ASP A 41 -0.90 -7.27 7.10
CA ASP A 41 -0.21 -7.01 8.35
C ASP A 41 -1.21 -7.07 9.51
N GLY A 42 -0.89 -7.89 10.50
CA GLY A 42 -1.78 -8.12 11.64
C GLY A 42 -1.84 -7.00 12.67
N ASN A 43 -1.13 -5.89 12.46
CA ASN A 43 -1.08 -4.76 13.40
C ASN A 43 -0.85 -3.41 12.69
N ASN A 44 -1.53 -3.17 11.58
CA ASN A 44 -1.36 -2.01 10.72
C ASN A 44 -2.67 -1.23 10.52
N MET A 45 -3.28 -0.77 11.62
CA MET A 45 -4.47 0.08 11.54
C MET A 45 -4.17 1.43 10.87
N PRO A 46 -5.10 1.97 10.08
CA PRO A 46 -6.48 1.52 9.81
C PRO A 46 -6.62 0.50 8.69
N PHE A 47 -5.53 0.00 8.09
CA PHE A 47 -5.56 -0.92 6.96
C PHE A 47 -6.05 -2.31 7.40
N SER A 48 -5.27 -2.98 8.26
CA SER A 48 -5.59 -4.35 8.70
C SER A 48 -5.06 -4.64 10.10
N ASN A 49 -5.77 -5.50 10.81
CA ASN A 49 -5.32 -6.13 12.05
C ASN A 49 -5.88 -7.55 12.17
N GLN A 50 -5.37 -8.31 13.15
CA GLN A 50 -5.83 -9.68 13.38
C GLN A 50 -7.26 -9.77 13.93
N ALA A 51 -7.79 -8.68 14.48
CA ALA A 51 -9.17 -8.61 14.96
C ALA A 51 -10.20 -8.37 13.84
N GLY A 52 -9.74 -8.09 12.60
CA GLY A 52 -10.63 -7.82 11.47
C GLY A 52 -11.17 -6.39 11.41
N GLU A 53 -10.56 -5.45 12.13
CA GLU A 53 -11.11 -4.11 12.34
C GLU A 53 -10.63 -3.07 11.33
N GLY A 54 -9.69 -3.39 10.42
CA GLY A 54 -9.20 -2.45 9.42
C GLY A 54 -10.08 -2.39 8.18
N PHE A 55 -10.00 -1.30 7.42
CA PHE A 55 -10.80 -1.17 6.19
C PHE A 55 -10.40 -2.20 5.11
N GLU A 56 -9.14 -2.61 5.03
CA GLU A 56 -8.73 -3.69 4.14
C GLU A 56 -9.29 -5.04 4.58
N ASN A 57 -9.48 -5.27 5.88
CA ASN A 57 -10.18 -6.45 6.38
C ASN A 57 -11.65 -6.45 5.89
N ARG A 58 -12.37 -5.33 6.04
CA ARG A 58 -13.76 -5.20 5.58
C ARG A 58 -13.91 -5.38 4.07
N ILE A 59 -12.96 -4.82 3.28
CA ILE A 59 -12.93 -5.03 1.82
C ILE A 59 -12.65 -6.50 1.48
N ALA A 60 -11.77 -7.16 2.22
CA ALA A 60 -11.49 -8.59 2.04
C ALA A 60 -12.71 -9.47 2.40
N GLU A 61 -13.48 -9.11 3.41
CA GLU A 61 -14.75 -9.74 3.77
C GLU A 61 -15.76 -9.62 2.63
N LEU A 62 -15.93 -8.40 2.09
CA LEU A 62 -16.79 -8.13 0.95
C LEU A 62 -16.37 -8.96 -0.29
N MET A 63 -15.06 -9.08 -0.56
CA MET A 63 -14.54 -9.92 -1.64
C MET A 63 -14.85 -11.40 -1.43
N ALA A 64 -14.63 -11.91 -0.22
CA ALA A 64 -14.86 -13.33 0.08
C ALA A 64 -16.35 -13.70 0.01
N GLU A 65 -17.22 -12.78 0.44
CA GLU A 65 -18.67 -12.89 0.32
C GLU A 65 -19.11 -12.94 -1.14
N ASP A 66 -18.62 -12.02 -1.98
CA ASP A 66 -18.91 -11.98 -3.42
C ASP A 66 -18.41 -13.24 -4.15
N MET A 67 -17.30 -13.82 -3.73
CA MET A 67 -16.78 -15.10 -4.22
C MET A 67 -17.54 -16.31 -3.70
N GLY A 68 -18.28 -16.20 -2.61
CA GLY A 68 -18.90 -17.32 -1.91
C GLY A 68 -17.91 -18.31 -1.29
N VAL A 69 -16.75 -17.84 -0.82
CA VAL A 69 -15.67 -18.67 -0.25
C VAL A 69 -15.26 -18.21 1.14
N ALA A 70 -14.54 -19.08 1.86
CA ALA A 70 -13.97 -18.69 3.15
C ALA A 70 -12.85 -17.65 3.00
N LEU A 71 -12.78 -16.70 3.95
CA LEU A 71 -11.69 -15.73 4.07
C LEU A 71 -10.60 -16.26 5.01
N THR A 72 -9.36 -16.16 4.58
CA THR A 72 -8.20 -16.48 5.41
C THR A 72 -7.09 -15.45 5.22
N TYR A 73 -6.20 -15.29 6.21
CA TYR A 73 -5.10 -14.33 6.17
C TYR A 73 -3.75 -15.00 6.32
N VAL A 74 -2.77 -14.46 5.63
CA VAL A 74 -1.34 -14.70 5.88
C VAL A 74 -0.76 -13.43 6.51
N TRP A 75 -0.63 -13.46 7.81
CA TRP A 75 -0.16 -12.33 8.59
C TRP A 75 1.37 -12.20 8.54
N SER A 76 1.84 -11.07 8.08
CA SER A 76 3.26 -10.72 8.06
C SER A 76 3.41 -9.19 8.14
N PRO A 77 4.37 -8.65 8.89
CA PRO A 77 4.62 -7.20 8.87
C PRO A 77 4.97 -6.72 7.47
N GLN A 78 4.42 -5.57 7.07
CA GLN A 78 4.68 -4.94 5.77
C GLN A 78 6.06 -4.24 5.75
N ILE A 79 7.10 -5.02 5.94
CA ILE A 79 8.51 -4.60 5.85
C ILE A 79 9.17 -5.16 4.60
N MET A 80 10.46 -4.88 4.43
CA MET A 80 11.24 -5.42 3.30
C MET A 80 11.09 -6.94 3.18
N GLY A 81 10.72 -7.41 1.99
CA GLY A 81 10.51 -8.83 1.70
C GLY A 81 9.07 -9.32 1.93
N PHE A 82 8.13 -8.47 2.34
CA PHE A 82 6.71 -8.83 2.51
C PHE A 82 6.16 -9.57 1.28
N VAL A 83 6.19 -8.93 0.11
CA VAL A 83 5.65 -9.51 -1.15
C VAL A 83 6.33 -10.84 -1.48
N ARG A 84 7.67 -10.91 -1.39
CA ARG A 84 8.41 -12.13 -1.69
C ARG A 84 8.05 -13.29 -0.78
N ASN A 85 7.87 -13.02 0.51
CA ASN A 85 7.64 -14.05 1.53
C ASN A 85 6.16 -14.44 1.67
N THR A 86 5.24 -13.68 1.07
CA THR A 86 3.80 -13.92 1.15
C THR A 86 3.19 -14.18 -0.23
N LEU A 87 3.04 -13.15 -1.04
CA LEU A 87 2.36 -13.23 -2.35
C LEU A 87 3.14 -14.08 -3.36
N GLU A 88 4.44 -13.81 -3.56
CA GLU A 88 5.28 -14.55 -4.51
C GLU A 88 5.52 -16.00 -4.08
N SER A 89 5.60 -16.26 -2.77
CA SER A 89 5.68 -17.62 -2.23
C SER A 89 4.39 -18.43 -2.33
N ARG A 90 3.32 -17.82 -2.88
CA ARG A 90 1.96 -18.42 -3.02
C ARG A 90 1.28 -18.76 -1.68
N ALA A 91 1.73 -18.16 -0.60
CA ALA A 91 1.08 -18.30 0.70
C ALA A 91 -0.30 -17.65 0.72
N CYS A 92 -0.47 -16.56 -0.03
CA CYS A 92 -1.72 -15.80 -0.18
C CYS A 92 -1.97 -15.47 -1.67
N ASP A 93 -3.14 -14.92 -2.01
CA ASP A 93 -3.58 -14.68 -3.38
C ASP A 93 -3.65 -13.20 -3.76
N VAL A 94 -3.81 -12.32 -2.77
CA VAL A 94 -3.96 -10.87 -2.97
C VAL A 94 -3.42 -10.10 -1.77
N MET A 95 -2.85 -8.93 -2.01
CA MET A 95 -2.68 -7.86 -1.01
C MET A 95 -3.63 -6.72 -1.38
N ILE A 96 -4.42 -6.25 -0.41
CA ILE A 96 -5.49 -5.29 -0.68
C ILE A 96 -4.93 -3.90 -0.99
N GLY A 97 -3.91 -3.43 -0.27
CA GLY A 97 -3.34 -2.09 -0.46
C GLY A 97 -1.98 -2.11 -1.17
N ALA A 98 -1.94 -1.66 -2.43
CA ALA A 98 -0.71 -1.44 -3.18
C ALA A 98 -0.80 -0.13 -3.96
N ALA A 99 0.20 0.74 -3.87
CA ALA A 99 0.24 1.93 -4.71
C ALA A 99 0.30 1.53 -6.20
N ALA A 100 -0.41 2.25 -7.06
CA ALA A 100 -0.34 2.03 -8.50
C ALA A 100 1.10 2.21 -9.00
N GLY A 101 1.57 1.26 -9.78
CA GLY A 101 2.97 1.23 -10.25
C GLY A 101 3.95 0.56 -9.28
N TYR A 102 3.50 0.00 -8.17
CA TYR A 102 4.37 -0.80 -7.30
C TYR A 102 4.86 -2.04 -8.04
N GLU A 103 6.14 -2.03 -8.41
CA GLU A 103 6.73 -2.96 -9.38
C GLU A 103 6.85 -4.43 -8.90
N PHE A 104 6.74 -4.67 -7.60
CA PHE A 104 6.83 -6.03 -7.05
C PHE A 104 5.55 -6.84 -7.20
N VAL A 105 4.45 -6.24 -7.67
CA VAL A 105 3.17 -6.92 -7.89
C VAL A 105 2.61 -6.60 -9.27
N GLN A 106 1.60 -7.34 -9.72
CA GLN A 106 0.72 -6.91 -10.79
C GLN A 106 -0.42 -6.13 -10.16
N ASN A 107 -0.54 -4.85 -10.53
CA ASN A 107 -1.60 -3.98 -10.04
C ASN A 107 -2.93 -4.28 -10.76
N THR A 108 -4.04 -4.23 -10.03
CA THR A 108 -5.40 -4.17 -10.53
C THR A 108 -5.78 -2.75 -10.95
N ASN A 109 -7.05 -2.48 -11.26
CA ASN A 109 -7.60 -1.13 -11.28
C ASN A 109 -7.48 -0.52 -9.89
N ALA A 110 -7.35 0.81 -9.82
CA ALA A 110 -7.36 1.50 -8.55
C ALA A 110 -8.78 1.48 -7.96
N TYR A 111 -8.90 1.15 -6.68
CA TYR A 111 -10.17 1.14 -5.98
C TYR A 111 -10.37 2.36 -5.07
N TYR A 112 -9.29 3.12 -4.78
CA TYR A 112 -9.40 4.46 -4.25
C TYR A 112 -8.21 5.33 -4.64
N HIS A 113 -8.38 6.64 -4.47
CA HIS A 113 -7.37 7.66 -4.67
C HIS A 113 -7.34 8.53 -3.41
N SER A 114 -6.16 8.71 -2.83
CA SER A 114 -5.99 9.48 -1.60
C SER A 114 -4.70 10.29 -1.63
N ILE A 115 -4.51 11.16 -0.63
CA ILE A 115 -3.47 12.18 -0.63
C ILE A 115 -2.83 12.34 0.74
N TYR A 116 -1.58 12.79 0.78
CA TYR A 116 -0.93 13.24 2.01
C TYR A 116 -1.70 14.42 2.61
N SER A 117 -1.78 14.45 3.92
CA SER A 117 -2.53 15.47 4.67
C SER A 117 -1.67 16.06 5.78
N LEU A 118 -1.89 17.35 6.02
CA LEU A 118 -1.36 18.03 7.20
C LEU A 118 -2.29 17.78 8.40
N VAL A 119 -1.71 17.40 9.53
CA VAL A 119 -2.42 17.20 10.80
C VAL A 119 -1.97 18.26 11.78
N VAL A 120 -2.91 18.97 12.39
CA VAL A 120 -2.66 20.07 13.34
C VAL A 120 -3.71 20.10 14.43
N PRO A 121 -3.43 20.71 15.59
CA PRO A 121 -4.49 21.11 16.53
C PRO A 121 -5.41 22.16 15.92
N GLU A 122 -6.66 22.17 16.32
CA GLU A 122 -7.60 23.24 15.96
C GLU A 122 -7.08 24.61 16.42
N GLY A 123 -7.21 25.64 15.57
CA GLY A 123 -6.68 26.97 15.83
C GLY A 123 -5.17 27.12 15.60
N SER A 124 -4.53 26.11 15.03
CA SER A 124 -3.11 26.17 14.66
C SER A 124 -2.84 27.28 13.64
N ALA A 125 -1.72 27.99 13.77
CA ALA A 125 -1.33 29.04 12.81
C ALA A 125 -1.05 28.52 11.39
N ILE A 126 -0.96 27.20 11.18
CA ILE A 126 -0.77 26.55 9.88
C ILE A 126 -2.00 25.75 9.43
N GLU A 127 -3.14 25.87 10.09
CA GLU A 127 -4.34 25.10 9.76
C GLU A 127 -5.01 25.47 8.43
N THR A 128 -4.60 26.59 7.83
CA THR A 128 -5.09 27.02 6.51
C THR A 128 -4.09 26.71 5.38
N THR A 129 -2.97 26.08 5.72
CA THR A 129 -1.91 25.74 4.77
C THR A 129 -2.32 24.54 3.94
N THR A 130 -2.29 24.69 2.62
CA THR A 130 -2.64 23.63 1.64
C THR A 130 -1.47 23.22 0.75
N SER A 131 -0.31 23.89 0.86
CA SER A 131 0.91 23.59 0.10
C SER A 131 2.13 23.42 1.01
N LEU A 132 2.99 22.48 0.65
CA LEU A 132 4.26 22.21 1.33
C LEU A 132 5.32 23.30 1.12
N THR A 133 5.07 24.27 0.23
CA THR A 133 5.96 25.42 -0.02
C THR A 133 5.62 26.63 0.85
N ASP A 134 4.54 26.56 1.63
CA ASP A 134 4.06 27.68 2.44
C ASP A 134 5.14 28.14 3.45
N PRO A 135 5.53 29.44 3.44
CA PRO A 135 6.47 29.99 4.40
C PRO A 135 6.05 29.82 5.87
N ALA A 136 4.77 29.59 6.13
CA ALA A 136 4.26 29.32 7.47
C ALA A 136 4.91 28.09 8.14
N PHE A 137 5.47 27.17 7.39
CA PHE A 137 6.26 26.06 7.94
C PHE A 137 7.63 26.45 8.47
N SER A 138 8.16 27.62 8.08
CA SER A 138 9.52 28.05 8.47
C SER A 138 9.69 28.06 9.98
N LYS A 139 10.78 27.44 10.45
CA LYS A 139 11.16 27.31 11.87
C LYS A 139 10.20 26.52 12.76
N ARG A 140 9.12 25.97 12.21
CA ARG A 140 8.20 25.10 12.95
C ARG A 140 8.70 23.68 13.00
N ARG A 141 8.39 22.97 14.07
CA ARG A 141 8.66 21.53 14.19
C ARG A 141 7.52 20.74 13.53
N ILE A 142 7.84 20.08 12.44
CA ILE A 142 6.88 19.33 11.62
C ILE A 142 7.28 17.87 11.57
N GLY A 143 6.36 16.99 11.96
CA GLY A 143 6.51 15.55 11.87
C GLY A 143 6.37 15.07 10.42
N VAL A 144 7.29 14.22 9.97
CA VAL A 144 7.26 13.61 8.62
C VAL A 144 7.84 12.21 8.67
N VAL A 145 7.27 11.30 7.90
CA VAL A 145 7.87 9.97 7.73
C VAL A 145 9.09 10.06 6.81
N SER A 146 10.18 9.43 7.21
CA SER A 146 11.41 9.35 6.40
C SER A 146 11.14 8.74 5.03
N ASP A 147 11.88 9.20 4.03
CA ASP A 147 11.83 8.66 2.66
C ASP A 147 10.44 8.75 1.99
N THR A 148 9.61 9.72 2.43
CA THR A 148 8.32 10.03 1.82
C THR A 148 8.34 11.36 1.06
N PRO A 149 7.44 11.56 0.08
CA PRO A 149 7.45 12.74 -0.78
C PRO A 149 7.43 14.09 -0.08
N PRO A 150 6.72 14.29 1.05
CA PRO A 150 6.67 15.58 1.74
C PRO A 150 8.00 16.05 2.35
N LEU A 151 8.93 15.14 2.62
CA LEU A 151 10.15 15.43 3.38
C LEU A 151 11.01 16.52 2.72
N VAL A 152 11.23 16.43 1.42
CA VAL A 152 12.13 17.36 0.71
C VAL A 152 11.53 18.77 0.59
N PRO A 153 10.27 18.95 0.15
CA PRO A 153 9.64 20.28 0.15
C PRO A 153 9.65 20.95 1.52
N LEU A 154 9.24 20.24 2.56
CA LEU A 154 9.20 20.81 3.93
C LEU A 154 10.57 21.26 4.41
N ARG A 155 11.63 20.50 4.15
CA ARG A 155 12.99 20.93 4.46
C ARG A 155 13.38 22.25 3.78
N ARG A 156 12.91 22.47 2.55
CA ARG A 156 13.20 23.71 1.79
C ARG A 156 12.54 24.94 2.38
N THR A 157 11.43 24.80 3.12
CA THR A 157 10.81 25.94 3.82
C THR A 157 11.60 26.40 5.06
N GLY A 158 12.58 25.62 5.51
CA GLY A 158 13.30 25.86 6.76
C GLY A 158 12.57 25.31 7.99
N ALA A 159 11.63 24.38 7.81
CA ALA A 159 11.01 23.65 8.90
C ALA A 159 12.03 22.78 9.64
N HIS A 160 11.85 22.65 10.96
CA HIS A 160 12.57 21.68 11.78
C HIS A 160 11.84 20.33 11.70
N ILE A 161 12.44 19.38 10.99
CA ILE A 161 11.81 18.09 10.73
C ILE A 161 12.00 17.13 11.90
N GLU A 162 10.89 16.66 12.48
CA GLU A 162 10.85 15.47 13.32
C GLU A 162 10.57 14.26 12.43
N SER A 163 11.51 13.31 12.38
CA SER A 163 11.52 12.24 11.38
C SER A 163 11.12 10.90 11.99
N TYR A 164 10.08 10.27 11.43
CA TYR A 164 9.59 8.97 11.85
C TYR A 164 9.98 7.91 10.83
N PRO A 165 10.39 6.70 11.24
CA PRO A 165 10.83 5.67 10.31
C PRO A 165 9.64 5.09 9.50
N LEU A 166 9.87 4.85 8.18
CA LEU A 166 8.85 4.29 7.28
C LEU A 166 8.68 2.78 7.46
N MET A 167 9.78 2.05 7.47
CA MET A 167 9.80 0.59 7.47
C MET A 167 10.07 0.06 8.87
N VAL A 168 9.03 -0.18 9.63
CA VAL A 168 9.12 -0.70 11.00
C VAL A 168 8.23 -1.91 11.17
N ASP A 169 8.71 -2.88 11.92
CA ASP A 169 7.88 -4.00 12.35
C ASP A 169 6.75 -3.48 13.25
N THR A 170 5.53 -3.51 12.73
CA THR A 170 4.32 -3.00 13.38
C THR A 170 3.99 -3.69 14.71
N ARG A 171 4.54 -4.90 14.93
CA ARG A 171 4.45 -5.64 16.21
C ARG A 171 5.28 -4.98 17.32
N VAL A 172 6.28 -4.17 16.94
CA VAL A 172 7.22 -3.54 17.89
C VAL A 172 6.89 -2.07 18.09
N ARG A 173 6.55 -1.35 17.00
CA ARG A 173 6.35 0.10 17.04
C ARG A 173 5.34 0.55 15.98
N ALA A 174 4.63 1.64 16.28
CA ALA A 174 3.68 2.30 15.37
C ALA A 174 4.08 3.78 15.15
N PRO A 175 5.09 4.07 14.30
CA PRO A 175 5.67 5.41 14.17
C PRO A 175 4.68 6.50 13.76
N LEU A 176 3.68 6.14 12.99
CA LEU A 176 2.64 7.09 12.54
C LEU A 176 1.70 7.48 13.67
N ARG A 177 1.36 6.53 14.55
CA ARG A 177 0.63 6.83 15.79
C ARG A 177 1.48 7.71 16.71
N ASP A 178 2.80 7.46 16.80
CA ASP A 178 3.71 8.28 17.57
C ASP A 178 3.75 9.72 17.02
N ALA A 179 3.79 9.90 15.69
CA ALA A 179 3.78 11.21 15.06
C ALA A 179 2.51 12.01 15.38
N ILE A 180 1.34 11.36 15.40
CA ILE A 180 0.07 11.99 15.78
C ILE A 180 0.06 12.34 17.28
N ALA A 181 0.53 11.45 18.14
CA ALA A 181 0.65 11.72 19.57
C ALA A 181 1.56 12.92 19.85
N ASP A 182 2.67 13.04 19.13
CA ASP A 182 3.60 14.18 19.27
C ASP A 182 2.97 15.51 18.85
N VAL A 183 2.02 15.50 17.89
CA VAL A 183 1.20 16.68 17.57
C VAL A 183 0.23 17.00 18.71
N ALA A 184 -0.49 16.00 19.22
CA ALA A 184 -1.45 16.18 20.30
C ALA A 184 -0.79 16.68 21.59
N GLU A 185 0.41 16.22 21.89
CA GLU A 185 1.23 16.63 23.04
C GLU A 185 1.98 17.96 22.83
N GLY A 186 1.90 18.58 21.65
CA GLY A 186 2.61 19.82 21.30
C GLY A 186 4.13 19.69 21.15
N LYS A 187 4.64 18.46 20.99
CA LYS A 187 6.06 18.23 20.70
C LYS A 187 6.40 18.64 19.26
N THR A 188 5.44 18.47 18.34
CA THR A 188 5.48 19.03 16.99
C THR A 188 4.26 19.94 16.80
N GLU A 189 4.39 20.96 15.95
CA GLU A 189 3.31 21.91 15.66
C GLU A 189 2.32 21.40 14.61
N GLY A 190 2.70 20.33 13.94
CA GLY A 190 1.90 19.58 12.98
C GLY A 190 2.68 18.39 12.44
N ALA A 191 2.02 17.54 11.67
CA ALA A 191 2.66 16.44 10.96
C ALA A 191 2.07 16.30 9.55
N VAL A 192 2.91 15.96 8.55
CA VAL A 192 2.46 15.64 7.21
C VAL A 192 2.59 14.14 6.98
N LEU A 193 1.44 13.48 6.87
CA LEU A 193 1.33 12.04 6.85
C LEU A 193 0.43 11.56 5.71
N TRP A 194 0.49 10.28 5.40
CA TRP A 194 -0.44 9.65 4.46
C TRP A 194 -1.87 9.75 4.97
N GLY A 195 -2.78 10.32 4.15
CA GLY A 195 -4.12 10.74 4.55
C GLY A 195 -4.96 9.71 5.30
N PRO A 196 -5.08 8.46 4.86
CA PRO A 196 -5.82 7.42 5.58
C PRO A 196 -5.35 7.21 7.02
N LEU A 197 -4.02 7.19 7.24
CA LEU A 197 -3.43 7.07 8.57
C LEU A 197 -3.64 8.34 9.39
N ALA A 198 -3.44 9.50 8.75
CA ALA A 198 -3.63 10.82 9.37
C ALA A 198 -5.05 10.95 9.92
N ALA A 199 -6.05 10.67 9.10
CA ALA A 199 -7.47 10.81 9.49
C ALA A 199 -7.85 9.87 10.64
N TYR A 200 -7.49 8.59 10.52
CA TYR A 200 -7.84 7.59 11.53
C TYR A 200 -7.28 7.90 12.92
N TYR A 201 -5.97 8.21 13.01
CA TYR A 201 -5.35 8.48 14.31
C TYR A 201 -5.63 9.88 14.83
N ALA A 202 -5.86 10.88 13.96
CA ALA A 202 -6.24 12.22 14.38
C ALA A 202 -7.62 12.24 15.05
N ALA A 203 -8.57 11.48 14.53
CA ALA A 203 -9.93 11.36 15.09
C ALA A 203 -9.95 10.71 16.49
N GLN A 204 -8.92 9.94 16.86
CA GLN A 204 -8.81 9.27 18.16
C GLN A 204 -8.15 10.12 19.25
N GLN A 205 -7.69 11.34 18.92
CA GLN A 205 -7.13 12.24 19.91
C GLN A 205 -8.25 12.94 20.70
N ASP A 206 -7.96 13.43 21.89
CA ASP A 206 -8.88 14.23 22.72
C ASP A 206 -8.19 15.53 23.14
N PRO A 207 -8.58 16.69 22.55
CA PRO A 207 -9.54 16.84 21.46
C PRO A 207 -9.02 16.28 20.13
N PRO A 208 -9.93 15.92 19.18
CA PRO A 208 -9.54 15.45 17.85
C PRO A 208 -8.68 16.48 17.12
N LEU A 209 -7.69 16.00 16.35
CA LEU A 209 -6.86 16.87 15.53
C LEU A 209 -7.50 17.12 14.16
N LYS A 210 -7.23 18.29 13.60
CA LYS A 210 -7.69 18.66 12.27
C LYS A 210 -6.80 18.04 11.20
N VAL A 211 -7.43 17.48 10.16
CA VAL A 211 -6.76 16.87 9.01
C VAL A 211 -7.08 17.69 7.77
N ILE A 212 -6.03 18.13 7.06
CA ILE A 212 -6.11 19.02 5.91
C ILE A 212 -5.45 18.33 4.72
N PRO A 213 -6.22 17.81 3.76
CA PRO A 213 -5.68 17.25 2.53
C PRO A 213 -4.91 18.30 1.71
N LEU A 214 -3.71 17.97 1.26
CA LEU A 214 -2.82 18.90 0.54
C LEU A 214 -3.12 18.91 -0.96
N VAL A 215 -4.37 19.24 -1.32
CA VAL A 215 -4.87 19.17 -2.71
C VAL A 215 -4.38 20.29 -3.61
N ASP A 216 -3.96 21.40 -3.04
CA ASP A 216 -3.46 22.59 -3.78
C ASP A 216 -1.93 22.70 -3.72
N ASP A 217 -1.23 21.58 -3.43
CA ASP A 217 0.22 21.60 -3.32
C ASP A 217 0.91 21.93 -4.65
N ASP A 218 1.81 22.89 -4.62
CA ASP A 218 2.61 23.36 -5.75
C ASP A 218 4.12 23.05 -5.62
N SER A 219 4.49 22.21 -4.66
CA SER A 219 5.88 21.83 -4.39
C SER A 219 6.54 21.00 -5.50
N GLY A 220 5.72 20.41 -6.37
CA GLY A 220 6.12 19.45 -7.39
C GLY A 220 6.38 18.03 -6.83
N ALA A 221 6.14 17.78 -5.54
CA ALA A 221 6.14 16.44 -5.00
C ALA A 221 4.86 15.69 -5.38
N GLN A 222 4.95 14.39 -5.62
CA GLN A 222 3.76 13.58 -5.80
C GLN A 222 3.16 13.29 -4.43
N LEU A 223 2.05 13.93 -4.07
CA LEU A 223 1.38 13.76 -2.78
C LEU A 223 0.15 12.88 -2.84
N ASP A 224 -0.42 12.64 -4.01
CA ASP A 224 -1.59 11.81 -4.21
C ASP A 224 -1.22 10.48 -4.85
N PHE A 225 -1.90 9.43 -4.44
CA PHE A 225 -1.65 8.08 -4.95
C PHE A 225 -2.96 7.34 -5.18
N ARG A 226 -3.03 6.66 -6.31
CA ARG A 226 -4.06 5.67 -6.58
C ARG A 226 -3.66 4.36 -5.95
N ILE A 227 -4.57 3.77 -5.23
CA ILE A 227 -4.34 2.50 -4.53
C ILE A 227 -5.09 1.38 -5.23
N THR A 228 -4.37 0.31 -5.49
CA THR A 228 -4.80 -0.88 -6.22
C THR A 228 -4.69 -2.09 -5.32
N MET A 229 -5.24 -3.20 -5.74
CA MET A 229 -4.89 -4.50 -5.15
C MET A 229 -3.67 -5.07 -5.89
N GLY A 230 -2.78 -5.72 -5.13
CA GLY A 230 -1.58 -6.36 -5.66
C GLY A 230 -1.76 -7.87 -5.78
N ILE A 231 -1.49 -8.42 -6.96
CA ILE A 231 -1.52 -9.87 -7.22
C ILE A 231 -0.21 -10.34 -7.85
N ARG A 232 -0.03 -11.65 -7.97
CA ARG A 232 1.10 -12.23 -8.71
C ARG A 232 1.00 -11.93 -10.19
N ARG A 233 2.15 -11.78 -10.83
CA ARG A 233 2.21 -11.68 -12.30
C ARG A 233 1.83 -13.01 -12.94
N GLY A 234 1.14 -12.93 -14.08
CA GLY A 234 0.71 -14.09 -14.84
C GLY A 234 -0.61 -14.71 -14.34
N GLU A 235 -1.41 -13.93 -13.63
CA GLU A 235 -2.77 -14.32 -13.21
C GLU A 235 -3.82 -13.38 -13.84
N PRO A 236 -4.00 -13.36 -15.18
CA PRO A 236 -4.89 -12.43 -15.86
C PRO A 236 -6.37 -12.62 -15.47
N HIS A 237 -6.86 -13.85 -15.34
CA HIS A 237 -8.25 -14.11 -14.96
C HIS A 237 -8.54 -13.64 -13.52
N TRP A 238 -7.56 -13.77 -12.62
CA TRP A 238 -7.70 -13.26 -11.25
C TRP A 238 -7.72 -11.73 -11.24
N LYS A 239 -6.88 -11.09 -12.05
CA LYS A 239 -6.90 -9.65 -12.25
C LYS A 239 -8.24 -9.16 -12.77
N ASP A 240 -8.77 -9.81 -13.81
CA ASP A 240 -10.04 -9.44 -14.44
C ASP A 240 -11.18 -9.57 -13.42
N TRP A 241 -11.21 -10.67 -12.66
CA TRP A 241 -12.22 -10.87 -11.63
C TRP A 241 -12.16 -9.76 -10.54
N ILE A 242 -10.96 -9.40 -10.06
CA ILE A 242 -10.83 -8.32 -9.07
C ILE A 242 -11.26 -6.98 -9.66
N ASN A 243 -10.92 -6.69 -10.92
CA ASN A 243 -11.35 -5.46 -11.56
C ASN A 243 -12.88 -5.39 -11.66
N ASP A 244 -13.53 -6.46 -12.05
CA ASP A 244 -14.99 -6.56 -12.09
C ASP A 244 -15.61 -6.43 -10.69
N PHE A 245 -14.97 -7.00 -9.66
CA PHE A 245 -15.38 -6.82 -8.27
C PHE A 245 -15.29 -5.35 -7.85
N ILE A 246 -14.17 -4.66 -8.10
CA ILE A 246 -14.00 -3.24 -7.81
C ILE A 246 -15.11 -2.42 -8.48
N ASP A 247 -15.36 -2.66 -9.75
CA ASP A 247 -16.36 -1.91 -10.52
C ASP A 247 -17.79 -2.11 -9.97
N ARG A 248 -18.13 -3.33 -9.52
CA ARG A 248 -19.45 -3.65 -8.95
C ARG A 248 -19.66 -3.12 -7.53
N HIS A 249 -18.59 -3.07 -6.72
CA HIS A 249 -18.66 -2.74 -5.31
C HIS A 249 -18.02 -1.37 -4.97
N GLN A 250 -17.80 -0.49 -5.96
CA GLN A 250 -17.10 0.78 -5.74
C GLN A 250 -17.79 1.67 -4.71
N GLU A 251 -19.13 1.69 -4.67
CA GLU A 251 -19.89 2.50 -3.70
C GLU A 251 -19.72 1.96 -2.28
N GLU A 252 -19.78 0.63 -2.10
CA GLU A 252 -19.59 -0.03 -0.81
C GLU A 252 -18.14 0.14 -0.31
N ILE A 253 -17.17 0.03 -1.22
CA ILE A 253 -15.76 0.30 -0.92
C ILE A 253 -15.58 1.75 -0.46
N ASN A 254 -16.18 2.72 -1.16
CA ASN A 254 -16.12 4.12 -0.76
C ASN A 254 -16.76 4.36 0.61
N ALA A 255 -17.89 3.72 0.91
CA ALA A 255 -18.53 3.81 2.22
C ALA A 255 -17.62 3.22 3.32
N ILE A 256 -17.02 2.05 3.09
CA ILE A 256 -16.05 1.47 4.02
C ILE A 256 -14.90 2.45 4.30
N LEU A 257 -14.32 3.04 3.26
CA LEU A 257 -13.21 4.00 3.40
C LEU A 257 -13.63 5.28 4.15
N ALA A 258 -14.84 5.77 3.89
CA ALA A 258 -15.40 6.94 4.56
C ALA A 258 -15.59 6.73 6.06
N ASP A 259 -16.00 5.54 6.50
CA ASP A 259 -16.11 5.16 7.93
C ASP A 259 -14.79 5.34 8.70
N TYR A 260 -13.66 5.26 8.00
CA TYR A 260 -12.31 5.48 8.58
C TYR A 260 -11.79 6.90 8.34
N GLY A 261 -12.63 7.80 7.78
CA GLY A 261 -12.27 9.18 7.48
C GLY A 261 -11.23 9.33 6.37
N VAL A 262 -11.06 8.33 5.51
CA VAL A 262 -10.08 8.38 4.42
C VAL A 262 -10.35 9.57 3.51
N PRO A 263 -9.39 10.49 3.30
CA PRO A 263 -9.56 11.60 2.36
C PRO A 263 -9.53 11.06 0.93
N LEU A 264 -10.71 10.90 0.34
CA LEU A 264 -10.89 10.37 -1.00
C LEU A 264 -10.81 11.48 -2.05
N LEU A 265 -10.18 11.16 -3.18
CA LEU A 265 -10.12 12.02 -4.35
C LEU A 265 -10.83 11.38 -5.54
N ASP A 266 -11.45 12.23 -6.38
CA ASP A 266 -11.96 11.82 -7.68
C ASP A 266 -10.81 11.51 -8.66
N PRO A 267 -11.08 10.94 -9.86
CA PRO A 267 -10.04 10.67 -10.85
C PRO A 267 -9.24 11.90 -11.32
N ARG A 268 -9.72 13.11 -11.04
CA ARG A 268 -9.08 14.38 -11.36
C ARG A 268 -8.29 14.97 -10.18
N GLY A 269 -8.20 14.24 -9.06
CA GLY A 269 -7.49 14.69 -7.85
C GLY A 269 -8.26 15.70 -6.99
N ARG A 270 -9.56 15.87 -7.17
CA ARG A 270 -10.38 16.75 -6.34
C ARG A 270 -11.01 15.96 -5.20
N PRO A 271 -11.23 16.59 -4.03
CA PRO A 271 -11.90 15.92 -2.93
C PRO A 271 -13.24 15.32 -3.36
N LEU A 272 -13.43 14.05 -3.03
CA LEU A 272 -14.68 13.32 -3.26
C LEU A 272 -15.53 13.44 -1.99
N ALA A 273 -16.69 14.09 -2.11
CA ALA A 273 -17.68 14.06 -1.04
C ALA A 273 -18.34 12.67 -1.06
N VAL A 274 -18.04 11.85 -0.08
CA VAL A 274 -18.79 10.63 0.21
C VAL A 274 -19.76 10.99 1.33
N GLU A 275 -21.06 10.82 1.09
CA GLU A 275 -22.04 10.91 2.15
C GLU A 275 -21.74 9.77 3.14
N GLY A 276 -21.01 10.10 4.19
CA GLY A 276 -20.74 9.17 5.28
C GLY A 276 -22.03 8.85 6.01
N GLY A 277 -22.37 7.60 6.13
CA GLY A 277 -23.41 7.10 7.01
C GLY A 277 -23.02 7.30 8.48
N GLY A 278 -22.91 8.54 8.90
CA GLY A 278 -22.68 8.96 10.28
C GLY A 278 -23.92 9.62 10.83
N GLU A 279 -24.99 8.85 11.07
CA GLU A 279 -25.99 9.21 12.06
C GLU A 279 -25.66 8.53 13.38
N THR A 280 -25.47 9.40 14.37
CA THR A 280 -25.45 9.31 15.84
C THR A 280 -24.13 9.01 16.50
#